data_f7ad03798f9dd7aacce42a8d9c44dbeb
#
_entry.id   f7ad03798f9dd7aacce42a8d9c44dbeb
#
_cell.length_a   1.000
_cell.length_b   1.000
_cell.length_c   1.000
_cell.angle_alpha   90.00
_cell.angle_beta   90.00
_cell.angle_gamma   90.00
#
_symmetry.space_group_name_H-M   'P 1'
#
loop_
_entity.id
_entity.type
_entity.pdbx_description
1 polymer ?
#
loop_
_entity_poly.entity_id
_entity_poly.type
_entity_poly.pdbx_seq_one_letter_code
_entity_poly.pdbx_strand_id
1 'polypeptide(L)'
;MRDFAAIDFETANYDRSSVCSVGMVIVRDGEIVDKFYSLIQPEPNYYNYWCTQVHGLCRTDTDGAPVFPDVWAQIEPRIEGLPLVAHNRPFDEGCLRAVFRTYQMDYPEYEFLDTLAASRRLQPDLENHQLQTVAAACGFQMENHHHALADAEACAWIARELL
;
A
#
# COMPACT_ATOMS: atom_id res chain seq x y z
N MET A 1 10.26 -3.92 19.00
CA MET A 1 9.44 -3.50 17.85
C MET A 1 10.25 -3.67 16.58
N ARG A 2 9.65 -4.30 15.57
CA ARG A 2 10.35 -4.51 14.29
C ARG A 2 10.34 -3.22 13.47
N ASP A 3 11.39 -3.03 12.69
CA ASP A 3 11.40 -2.05 11.61
C ASP A 3 10.58 -2.61 10.44
N PHE A 4 9.89 -1.76 9.68
CA PHE A 4 9.05 -2.22 8.57
C PHE A 4 8.78 -1.09 7.59
N ALA A 5 8.28 -1.46 6.41
CA ALA A 5 7.77 -0.52 5.41
C ALA A 5 6.28 -0.82 5.18
N ALA A 6 5.42 0.11 5.56
CA ALA A 6 3.99 0.03 5.23
C ALA A 6 3.80 0.47 3.78
N ILE A 7 3.00 -0.29 3.03
CA ILE A 7 2.79 -0.04 1.61
C ILE A 7 1.30 -0.15 1.27
N ASP A 8 0.86 0.68 0.33
CA ASP A 8 -0.50 0.67 -0.18
C ASP A 8 -0.49 0.98 -1.67
N PHE A 9 -1.24 0.20 -2.45
CA PHE A 9 -1.43 0.40 -3.88
C PHE A 9 -2.86 0.76 -4.20
N GLU A 10 -3.06 1.63 -5.20
CA GLU A 10 -4.34 1.80 -5.87
C GLU A 10 -4.23 1.23 -7.28
N THR A 11 -5.30 0.60 -7.77
CA THR A 11 -5.32 -0.01 -9.10
C THR A 11 -6.29 0.73 -10.02
N ALA A 12 -5.94 0.81 -11.31
CA ALA A 12 -6.76 1.46 -12.32
C ALA A 12 -7.98 0.62 -12.70
N ASN A 13 -7.83 -0.70 -12.69
CA ASN A 13 -8.87 -1.66 -13.08
C ASN A 13 -8.76 -2.93 -12.24
N TYR A 14 -9.52 -3.97 -12.59
CA TYR A 14 -9.54 -5.21 -11.81
C TYR A 14 -8.35 -6.13 -12.03
N ASP A 15 -7.49 -5.82 -13.02
CA ASP A 15 -6.19 -6.52 -13.12
C ASP A 15 -5.28 -5.97 -12.03
N ARG A 16 -4.78 -6.85 -11.16
CA ARG A 16 -3.95 -6.42 -10.03
C ARG A 16 -2.63 -5.80 -10.46
N SER A 17 -2.15 -6.09 -11.67
CA SER A 17 -0.96 -5.46 -12.25
C SER A 17 -1.15 -3.98 -12.55
N SER A 18 -2.40 -3.49 -12.61
CA SER A 18 -2.74 -2.13 -13.04
C SER A 18 -2.54 -1.09 -11.92
N VAL A 19 -1.49 -1.23 -11.13
CA VAL A 19 -1.19 -0.26 -10.07
C VAL A 19 -1.02 1.13 -10.68
N CYS A 20 -1.75 2.12 -10.14
CA CYS A 20 -1.73 3.50 -10.64
C CYS A 20 -1.22 4.50 -9.60
N SER A 21 -1.03 4.09 -8.37
CA SER A 21 -0.30 4.86 -7.37
C SER A 21 0.21 3.93 -6.29
N VAL A 22 1.27 4.38 -5.60
CA VAL A 22 1.83 3.69 -4.45
C VAL A 22 2.19 4.69 -3.37
N GLY A 23 1.85 4.35 -2.13
CA GLY A 23 2.30 5.06 -0.94
C GLY A 23 3.13 4.13 -0.08
N MET A 24 4.17 4.66 0.55
CA MET A 24 5.03 3.88 1.42
C MET A 24 5.51 4.72 2.59
N VAL A 25 5.52 4.11 3.77
CA VAL A 25 5.97 4.75 5.00
C VAL A 25 6.91 3.79 5.71
N ILE A 26 8.14 4.25 5.98
CA ILE A 26 9.15 3.43 6.65
C ILE A 26 9.20 3.80 8.13
N VAL A 27 9.14 2.79 8.98
CA VAL A 27 9.24 2.94 10.44
C VAL A 27 10.50 2.21 10.91
N ARG A 28 11.35 2.94 11.65
CA ARG A 28 12.53 2.38 12.33
C ARG A 28 12.53 2.84 13.78
N ASP A 29 12.80 1.90 14.68
CA ASP A 29 12.79 2.16 16.13
C ASP A 29 11.50 2.84 16.60
N GLY A 30 10.37 2.45 16.01
CA GLY A 30 9.07 3.00 16.35
C GLY A 30 8.75 4.38 15.78
N GLU A 31 9.64 4.95 14.97
CA GLU A 31 9.48 6.29 14.41
C GLU A 31 9.37 6.24 12.89
N ILE A 32 8.52 7.10 12.32
CA ILE A 32 8.45 7.28 10.87
C ILE A 32 9.69 8.03 10.43
N VAL A 33 10.50 7.40 9.57
CA VAL A 33 11.77 7.97 9.10
C VAL A 33 11.77 8.34 7.62
N ASP A 34 10.80 7.83 6.84
CA ASP A 34 10.74 8.10 5.40
C ASP A 34 9.31 7.90 4.91
N LYS A 35 8.91 8.73 3.92
CA LYS A 35 7.63 8.60 3.24
C LYS A 35 7.89 8.74 1.74
N PHE A 36 7.18 7.95 0.93
CA PHE A 36 7.29 8.00 -0.51
C PHE A 36 5.91 7.86 -1.14
N TYR A 37 5.66 8.66 -2.18
CA TYR A 37 4.43 8.57 -2.96
C TYR A 37 4.75 8.76 -4.42
N SER A 38 4.13 7.97 -5.30
CA SER A 38 4.21 8.19 -6.73
C SER A 38 2.94 7.75 -7.43
N LEU A 39 2.52 8.54 -8.40
CA LEU A 39 1.61 8.06 -9.44
C LEU A 39 2.37 7.09 -10.33
N ILE A 40 1.66 6.15 -10.95
CA ILE A 40 2.24 5.11 -11.81
C ILE A 40 1.36 5.03 -13.06
N GLN A 41 1.99 5.01 -14.24
CA GLN A 41 1.24 4.68 -15.45
C GLN A 41 0.89 3.19 -15.41
N PRO A 42 -0.40 2.83 -15.36
CA PRO A 42 -0.79 1.44 -15.12
C PRO A 42 -0.61 0.56 -16.35
N GLU A 43 -0.46 -0.75 -16.13
CA GLU A 43 -0.44 -1.76 -17.18
C GLU A 43 -1.36 -2.92 -16.80
N PRO A 44 -2.47 -3.17 -17.50
CA PRO A 44 -2.95 -2.44 -18.70
C PRO A 44 -3.45 -1.04 -18.39
N ASN A 45 -3.27 -0.13 -19.34
CA ASN A 45 -3.54 1.30 -19.14
C ASN A 45 -4.96 1.67 -19.54
N TYR A 46 -5.92 1.23 -18.74
CA TYR A 46 -7.30 1.70 -18.81
C TYR A 46 -7.87 1.77 -17.40
N TYR A 47 -8.87 2.63 -17.21
CA TYR A 47 -9.49 2.82 -15.91
C TYR A 47 -10.90 2.26 -15.88
N ASN A 48 -11.19 1.51 -14.81
CA ASN A 48 -12.51 1.01 -14.49
C ASN A 48 -13.24 2.08 -13.67
N TYR A 49 -14.54 2.27 -13.98
CA TYR A 49 -15.35 3.27 -13.28
C TYR A 49 -15.30 3.09 -11.75
N TRP A 50 -15.45 1.86 -11.28
CA TRP A 50 -15.54 1.59 -9.84
C TRP A 50 -14.21 1.86 -9.13
N CYS A 51 -13.09 1.57 -9.78
CA CYS A 51 -11.78 1.88 -9.21
C CYS A 51 -11.60 3.39 -9.10
N THR A 52 -11.97 4.15 -10.14
CA THR A 52 -11.91 5.60 -10.11
C THR A 52 -12.80 6.19 -9.01
N GLN A 53 -13.98 5.59 -8.76
CA GLN A 53 -14.85 6.03 -7.68
C GLN A 53 -14.18 5.88 -6.31
N VAL A 54 -13.33 4.88 -6.14
CA VAL A 54 -12.63 4.63 -4.88
C VAL A 54 -11.52 5.66 -4.64
N HIS A 55 -10.61 5.85 -5.61
CA HIS A 55 -9.39 6.66 -5.38
C HIS A 55 -9.38 8.00 -6.12
N GLY A 56 -10.32 8.24 -7.01
CA GLY A 56 -10.43 9.52 -7.71
C GLY A 56 -9.44 9.74 -8.85
N LEU A 57 -8.58 8.77 -9.14
CA LEU A 57 -7.61 8.89 -10.24
C LEU A 57 -8.23 8.44 -11.56
N CYS A 58 -7.81 9.07 -12.64
CA CYS A 58 -8.23 8.72 -13.98
C CYS A 58 -7.01 8.76 -14.92
N ARG A 59 -7.24 8.39 -16.18
CA ARG A 59 -6.16 8.25 -17.15
C ARG A 59 -5.35 9.52 -17.33
N THR A 60 -5.97 10.69 -17.30
CA THR A 60 -5.24 11.96 -17.46
C THR A 60 -4.26 12.20 -16.31
N ASP A 61 -4.51 11.64 -15.12
CA ASP A 61 -3.60 11.80 -13.98
C ASP A 61 -2.31 11.00 -14.15
N THR A 62 -2.37 9.86 -14.83
CA THR A 62 -1.26 8.90 -14.87
C THR A 62 -0.66 8.67 -16.25
N ASP A 63 -1.21 9.24 -17.33
CA ASP A 63 -0.64 9.07 -18.67
C ASP A 63 0.79 9.59 -18.78
N GLY A 64 1.14 10.64 -18.02
CA GLY A 64 2.50 11.18 -17.96
C GLY A 64 3.34 10.64 -16.80
N ALA A 65 2.80 9.73 -16.02
CA ALA A 65 3.49 9.20 -14.85
C ALA A 65 4.52 8.13 -15.24
N PRO A 66 5.53 7.88 -14.39
CA PRO A 66 6.48 6.80 -14.64
C PRO A 66 5.81 5.43 -14.59
N VAL A 67 6.36 4.47 -15.31
CA VAL A 67 5.93 3.07 -15.26
C VAL A 67 6.46 2.40 -13.99
N PHE A 68 5.86 1.27 -13.62
CA PHE A 68 6.18 0.60 -12.36
C PHE A 68 7.68 0.31 -12.17
N PRO A 69 8.42 -0.24 -13.16
CA PRO A 69 9.85 -0.51 -12.93
C PRO A 69 10.65 0.71 -12.51
N ASP A 70 10.35 1.88 -13.06
CA ASP A 70 11.04 3.12 -12.71
C ASP A 70 10.71 3.57 -11.29
N VAL A 71 9.45 3.42 -10.89
CA VAL A 71 9.01 3.74 -9.52
C VAL A 71 9.64 2.78 -8.52
N TRP A 72 9.62 1.48 -8.83
CA TRP A 72 10.15 0.46 -7.93
C TRP A 72 11.66 0.60 -7.72
N ALA A 73 12.38 1.05 -8.74
CA ALA A 73 13.81 1.35 -8.62
C ALA A 73 14.10 2.42 -7.55
N GLN A 74 13.15 3.31 -7.28
CA GLN A 74 13.28 4.30 -6.22
C GLN A 74 12.89 3.75 -4.84
N ILE A 75 11.99 2.79 -4.81
CA ILE A 75 11.51 2.18 -3.57
C ILE A 75 12.49 1.12 -3.04
N GLU A 76 13.00 0.27 -3.92
CA GLU A 76 13.78 -0.90 -3.55
C GLU A 76 14.94 -0.61 -2.59
N PRO A 77 15.77 0.42 -2.82
CA PRO A 77 16.86 0.70 -1.87
C PRO A 77 16.38 1.16 -0.49
N ARG A 78 15.17 1.73 -0.42
CA ARG A 78 14.61 2.23 0.86
C ARG A 78 14.11 1.09 1.74
N ILE A 79 13.66 -0.02 1.15
CA ILE A 79 13.02 -1.12 1.87
C ILE A 79 13.93 -2.33 2.06
N GLU A 80 15.19 -2.22 1.68
CA GLU A 80 16.14 -3.35 1.75
C GLU A 80 16.18 -3.92 3.17
N GLY A 81 15.95 -5.24 3.27
CA GLY A 81 15.97 -5.96 4.54
C GLY A 81 14.75 -5.77 5.43
N LEU A 82 13.75 -4.99 4.99
CA LEU A 82 12.56 -4.74 5.79
C LEU A 82 11.40 -5.63 5.35
N PRO A 83 10.57 -6.11 6.30
CA PRO A 83 9.28 -6.66 5.94
C PRO A 83 8.35 -5.56 5.44
N LEU A 84 7.45 -5.92 4.52
CA LEU A 84 6.38 -5.04 4.06
C LEU A 84 5.13 -5.30 4.90
N VAL A 85 4.36 -4.24 5.14
CA VAL A 85 3.11 -4.33 5.92
C VAL A 85 1.99 -3.71 5.10
N ALA A 86 0.86 -4.38 5.03
CA ALA A 86 -0.32 -3.86 4.34
C ALA A 86 -1.57 -4.15 5.16
N HIS A 87 -2.59 -3.33 4.97
CA HIS A 87 -3.90 -3.58 5.55
C HIS A 87 -4.72 -4.35 4.51
N ASN A 88 -4.92 -5.63 4.73
CA ASN A 88 -5.42 -6.62 3.78
C ASN A 88 -4.31 -7.05 2.79
N ARG A 89 -3.29 -7.64 3.36
CA ARG A 89 -2.09 -8.15 2.67
C ARG A 89 -2.36 -8.86 1.33
N PRO A 90 -3.37 -9.77 1.21
CA PRO A 90 -3.56 -10.48 -0.06
C PRO A 90 -3.75 -9.55 -1.26
N PHE A 91 -4.35 -8.38 -1.06
CA PHE A 91 -4.52 -7.42 -2.15
C PHE A 91 -3.19 -6.82 -2.58
N ASP A 92 -2.46 -6.18 -1.66
CA ASP A 92 -1.22 -5.47 -2.00
C ASP A 92 -0.10 -6.42 -2.43
N GLU A 93 0.03 -7.55 -1.75
CA GLU A 93 0.98 -8.58 -2.15
C GLU A 93 0.63 -9.13 -3.53
N GLY A 94 -0.68 -9.34 -3.79
CA GLY A 94 -1.16 -9.78 -5.11
C GLY A 94 -0.85 -8.76 -6.20
N CYS A 95 -1.02 -7.47 -5.93
CA CYS A 95 -0.65 -6.41 -6.87
C CYS A 95 0.83 -6.44 -7.17
N LEU A 96 1.66 -6.53 -6.13
CA LEU A 96 3.11 -6.51 -6.28
C LEU A 96 3.61 -7.71 -7.10
N ARG A 97 3.12 -8.90 -6.79
CA ARG A 97 3.47 -10.10 -7.57
C ARG A 97 3.01 -10.00 -9.02
N ALA A 98 1.80 -9.52 -9.25
CA ALA A 98 1.23 -9.41 -10.60
C ALA A 98 2.00 -8.41 -11.46
N VAL A 99 2.35 -7.24 -10.90
CA VAL A 99 3.07 -6.23 -11.67
C VAL A 99 4.52 -6.64 -11.94
N PHE A 100 5.18 -7.32 -11.01
CA PHE A 100 6.50 -7.91 -11.26
C PHE A 100 6.45 -8.89 -12.42
N ARG A 101 5.42 -9.74 -12.44
CA ARG A 101 5.24 -10.71 -13.53
C ARG A 101 4.99 -10.01 -14.86
N THR A 102 4.14 -8.98 -14.87
CA THR A 102 3.81 -8.23 -16.09
C THR A 102 5.05 -7.62 -16.72
N TYR A 103 5.97 -7.10 -15.91
CA TYR A 103 7.22 -6.50 -16.40
C TYR A 103 8.40 -7.49 -16.43
N GLN A 104 8.14 -8.79 -16.21
CA GLN A 104 9.16 -9.84 -16.24
C GLN A 104 10.34 -9.55 -15.29
N MET A 105 10.01 -9.07 -14.10
CA MET A 105 10.97 -8.78 -13.04
C MET A 105 11.01 -9.94 -12.04
N ASP A 106 12.21 -10.25 -11.54
CA ASP A 106 12.37 -11.30 -10.51
C ASP A 106 11.82 -10.80 -9.18
N TYR A 107 10.87 -11.55 -8.61
CA TYR A 107 10.24 -11.18 -7.34
C TYR A 107 11.08 -11.72 -6.17
N PRO A 108 11.56 -10.85 -5.25
CA PRO A 108 12.46 -11.26 -4.18
C PRO A 108 11.81 -12.02 -3.02
N GLU A 109 10.55 -12.42 -3.12
CA GLU A 109 9.80 -13.09 -2.05
C GLU A 109 9.80 -12.25 -0.76
N TYR A 110 9.31 -11.02 -0.86
CA TYR A 110 9.20 -10.12 0.30
C TYR A 110 8.38 -10.75 1.42
N GLU A 111 8.83 -10.58 2.65
CA GLU A 111 8.01 -10.90 3.81
C GLU A 111 6.90 -9.87 3.94
N PHE A 112 5.65 -10.34 4.04
CA PHE A 112 4.48 -9.46 4.23
C PHE A 112 3.80 -9.74 5.55
N LEU A 113 3.45 -8.67 6.27
CA LEU A 113 2.64 -8.70 7.48
C LEU A 113 1.30 -8.03 7.19
N ASP A 114 0.25 -8.42 7.93
CA ASP A 114 -1.12 -8.00 7.64
C ASP A 114 -1.76 -7.37 8.87
N THR A 115 -1.99 -6.06 8.82
CA THR A 115 -2.65 -5.35 9.92
C THR A 115 -4.14 -5.66 10.02
N LEU A 116 -4.80 -6.04 8.91
CA LEU A 116 -6.19 -6.47 8.96
C LEU A 116 -6.32 -7.76 9.76
N ALA A 117 -5.49 -8.76 9.47
CA ALA A 117 -5.49 -10.02 10.21
C ALA A 117 -5.15 -9.79 11.69
N ALA A 118 -4.17 -8.94 11.97
CA ALA A 118 -3.80 -8.60 13.35
C ALA A 118 -4.95 -7.93 14.10
N SER A 119 -5.67 -7.00 13.45
CA SER A 119 -6.78 -6.31 14.10
C SER A 119 -7.94 -7.27 14.40
N ARG A 120 -8.22 -8.21 13.52
CA ARG A 120 -9.27 -9.21 13.75
C ARG A 120 -8.94 -10.09 14.95
N ARG A 121 -7.67 -10.40 15.15
CA ARG A 121 -7.21 -11.23 16.27
C ARG A 121 -7.16 -10.46 17.58
N LEU A 122 -6.64 -9.22 17.55
CA LEU A 122 -6.34 -8.45 18.76
C LEU A 122 -7.45 -7.48 19.17
N GLN A 123 -8.33 -7.11 18.24
CA GLN A 123 -9.42 -6.16 18.48
C GLN A 123 -10.73 -6.71 17.93
N PRO A 124 -11.19 -7.91 18.41
CA PRO A 124 -12.34 -8.58 17.80
C PRO A 124 -13.67 -7.84 17.98
N ASP A 125 -13.74 -6.88 18.92
CA ASP A 125 -15.00 -6.18 19.27
C ASP A 125 -15.24 -4.93 18.43
N LEU A 126 -14.34 -4.58 17.50
CA LEU A 126 -14.57 -3.44 16.62
C LEU A 126 -15.76 -3.72 15.69
N GLU A 127 -16.54 -2.68 15.37
CA GLU A 127 -17.71 -2.81 14.50
C GLU A 127 -17.35 -3.34 13.11
N ASN A 128 -16.15 -3.02 12.62
CA ASN A 128 -15.56 -3.57 11.42
C ASN A 128 -14.03 -3.42 11.53
N HIS A 129 -13.30 -3.95 10.55
CA HIS A 129 -11.84 -3.87 10.52
C HIS A 129 -11.33 -3.12 9.30
N GLN A 130 -12.13 -2.19 8.79
CA GLN A 130 -11.70 -1.28 7.74
C GLN A 130 -10.56 -0.41 8.26
N LEU A 131 -9.72 0.05 7.35
CA LEU A 131 -8.51 0.79 7.69
C LEU A 131 -8.80 1.97 8.63
N GLN A 132 -9.79 2.80 8.30
CA GLN A 132 -10.11 3.99 9.10
C GLN A 132 -10.61 3.63 10.50
N THR A 133 -11.36 2.54 10.63
CA THR A 133 -11.89 2.09 11.93
C THR A 133 -10.77 1.61 12.83
N VAL A 134 -9.88 0.78 12.30
CA VAL A 134 -8.74 0.25 13.05
C VAL A 134 -7.75 1.36 13.40
N ALA A 135 -7.48 2.27 12.45
CA ALA A 135 -6.58 3.40 12.68
C ALA A 135 -7.11 4.30 13.82
N ALA A 136 -8.41 4.59 13.82
CA ALA A 136 -9.03 5.41 14.89
C ALA A 136 -8.90 4.71 16.24
N ALA A 137 -9.09 3.40 16.30
CA ALA A 137 -8.91 2.61 17.52
C ALA A 137 -7.46 2.64 18.03
N CYS A 138 -6.50 2.87 17.12
CA CYS A 138 -5.08 3.03 17.46
C CYS A 138 -4.68 4.48 17.68
N GLY A 139 -5.65 5.41 17.71
CA GLY A 139 -5.39 6.82 17.98
C GLY A 139 -5.02 7.66 16.77
N PHE A 140 -5.20 7.16 15.56
CA PHE A 140 -4.87 7.88 14.33
C PHE A 140 -6.12 8.25 13.56
N GLN A 141 -6.35 9.55 13.37
CA GLN A 141 -7.50 10.07 12.63
C GLN A 141 -7.11 10.27 11.15
N MET A 142 -7.76 9.53 10.26
CA MET A 142 -7.52 9.65 8.82
C MET A 142 -8.27 10.82 8.23
N GLU A 143 -7.61 11.56 7.31
CA GLU A 143 -8.22 12.70 6.62
C GLU A 143 -8.43 12.43 5.12
N ASN A 144 -7.48 11.76 4.45
CA ASN A 144 -7.50 11.52 3.00
C ASN A 144 -7.63 10.02 2.69
N HIS A 145 -8.76 9.42 3.11
CA HIS A 145 -9.01 8.01 2.86
C HIS A 145 -8.97 7.70 1.34
N HIS A 146 -8.39 6.54 0.97
CA HIS A 146 -8.15 6.07 -0.40
C HIS A 146 -7.09 6.87 -1.17
N HIS A 147 -6.29 7.68 -0.49
CA HIS A 147 -5.04 8.18 -1.04
C HIS A 147 -3.92 7.24 -0.58
N ALA A 148 -3.12 6.71 -1.52
CA ALA A 148 -2.17 5.65 -1.21
C ALA A 148 -1.19 6.00 -0.07
N LEU A 149 -0.67 7.23 -0.04
CA LEU A 149 0.24 7.62 1.03
C LEU A 149 -0.48 7.74 2.38
N ALA A 150 -1.68 8.33 2.39
CA ALA A 150 -2.47 8.46 3.61
C ALA A 150 -2.85 7.08 4.16
N ASP A 151 -3.21 6.15 3.29
CA ASP A 151 -3.56 4.78 3.67
C ASP A 151 -2.33 4.03 4.19
N ALA A 152 -1.16 4.21 3.57
CA ALA A 152 0.10 3.62 4.05
C ALA A 152 0.49 4.20 5.43
N GLU A 153 0.28 5.49 5.66
CA GLU A 153 0.54 6.11 6.95
C GLU A 153 -0.38 5.56 8.05
N ALA A 154 -1.66 5.41 7.74
CA ALA A 154 -2.60 4.79 8.68
C ALA A 154 -2.20 3.34 8.99
N CYS A 155 -1.81 2.59 7.97
CA CYS A 155 -1.31 1.23 8.14
C CYS A 155 -0.07 1.19 9.03
N ALA A 156 0.85 2.14 8.86
CA ALA A 156 2.05 2.24 9.70
C ALA A 156 1.70 2.47 11.17
N TRP A 157 0.74 3.35 11.44
CA TRP A 157 0.27 3.60 12.81
C TRP A 157 -0.33 2.35 13.44
N ILE A 158 -1.15 1.63 12.69
CA ILE A 158 -1.74 0.37 13.17
C ILE A 158 -0.63 -0.66 13.45
N ALA A 159 0.32 -0.79 12.53
CA ALA A 159 1.41 -1.76 12.67
C ALA A 159 2.26 -1.47 13.91
N ARG A 160 2.51 -0.20 14.23
CA ARG A 160 3.24 0.19 15.44
C ARG A 160 2.53 -0.27 16.71
N GLU A 161 1.20 -0.27 16.69
CA GLU A 161 0.42 -0.66 17.87
C GLU A 161 0.17 -2.16 17.97
N LEU A 162 -0.03 -2.84 16.84
CA LEU A 162 -0.50 -4.23 16.81
C LEU A 162 0.55 -5.28 16.43
N LEU A 163 1.65 -4.87 15.82
CA LEU A 163 2.66 -5.83 15.33
C LEU A 163 4.00 -5.78 16.07
#